data_3f05948061343ce626497d0fbbd3f36b
#
_entry.id   3f05948061343ce626497d0fbbd3f36b
#
_cell.length_a   1.000
_cell.length_b   1.000
_cell.length_c   1.000
_cell.angle_alpha   90.00
_cell.angle_beta   90.00
_cell.angle_gamma   90.00
#
_symmetry.space_group_name_H-M   'P 1'
#
loop_
_entity.id
_entity.type
_entity.pdbx_description
1 polymer ?
#
loop_
_entity_poly.entity_id
_entity_poly.type
_entity_poly.pdbx_seq_one_letter_code
_entity_poly.pdbx_strand_id
1 'polypeptide(L)'
;MPVFSSAQTAEILCKQVNDIARNEMRAAEKKQMLQYYKKTGSELIDIKYHRCEWSVDPAIQAISGKVTTYFTTKTNANQVVFDLKDNMIVDAVTHKGSSLSFSRKNHTVIVDMGFEMPAQYFDSVSIQYHGSPIVTGFGSFTKSTHSGVPVLWTLSEPYGARDWWPCKNTLDDKIDSIDVFITCPKAYKGISNGLRQSAVLSSDGLSLTTHWKHRYPIVSYLICMAVTNYEEFNRTIQLGDVALPMQTFCYPENLESFQNGTQAAMDAMQLFHFTFGAYPFIKEKYGHTQFSWGGGEEHQTNSFMANVGESLSAHELAHQWFGDKITCGSWQDIWLNEGFATHLASMFMEMKYPENAISNRSSEIMAITADSSGSVKVDDTNNVNRIFSGRLTYTKGSHLLYMLRFKLGDDVFFKAIRAYQNDTKVAHGFAKTADLQRNLEAVSGVKLDSFFRQWYEGQGHPRYKVLWSQIGNSTVKIKIYQSTSHSSVAFFEMPVALKFKNAQQEKTVVADVKFNGETFIRDIGFVADSVIIDPEYWLISRDNSSEKMDVLDPVKSNVLVYPNPFQDQFSVMISNFKGSSIALTIFDAAGKRVFTQNYNLYQGREFITIPTNHLASGRYTLSILDESGEPSTISMIKN
;
A
#
# COMPACT_ATOMS: atom_id res chain seq x y z
N MET A 1 -16.69 28.17 16.13
CA MET A 1 -16.29 27.30 15.01
C MET A 1 -17.56 26.85 14.31
N PRO A 2 -17.69 26.93 12.97
CA PRO A 2 -18.87 26.38 12.31
C PRO A 2 -18.89 24.86 12.47
N VAL A 3 -19.98 24.33 12.98
CA VAL A 3 -20.26 22.88 13.04
C VAL A 3 -20.66 22.45 11.64
N PHE A 4 -19.75 21.82 10.93
CA PHE A 4 -20.06 21.20 9.63
C PHE A 4 -20.92 19.93 9.85
N SER A 5 -21.84 19.65 8.94
CA SER A 5 -22.60 18.39 8.96
C SER A 5 -21.66 17.21 8.66
N SER A 6 -21.98 16.00 9.14
CA SER A 6 -21.17 14.78 8.89
C SER A 6 -20.89 14.52 7.39
N ALA A 7 -21.84 14.86 6.52
CA ALA A 7 -21.67 14.76 5.06
C ALA A 7 -20.63 15.76 4.51
N GLN A 8 -20.59 16.99 5.05
CA GLN A 8 -19.62 18.01 4.63
C GLN A 8 -18.19 17.66 5.11
N THR A 9 -18.06 17.04 6.27
CA THR A 9 -16.76 16.60 6.82
C THR A 9 -16.21 15.40 6.03
N ALA A 10 -17.05 14.45 5.62
CA ALA A 10 -16.69 13.32 4.76
C ALA A 10 -16.25 13.78 3.36
N GLU A 11 -16.94 14.78 2.80
CA GLU A 11 -16.59 15.39 1.52
C GLU A 11 -15.23 16.12 1.60
N ILE A 12 -14.92 16.76 2.73
CA ILE A 12 -13.64 17.43 2.98
C ILE A 12 -12.49 16.40 3.10
N LEU A 13 -12.70 15.28 3.78
CA LEU A 13 -11.67 14.24 3.98
C LEU A 13 -11.40 13.43 2.71
N CYS A 14 -12.43 13.04 1.97
CA CYS A 14 -12.29 12.43 0.65
C CYS A 14 -11.61 13.39 -0.33
N LYS A 15 -11.85 14.70 -0.19
CA LYS A 15 -11.19 15.75 -0.95
C LYS A 15 -9.71 15.84 -0.58
N GLN A 16 -9.31 15.69 0.68
CA GLN A 16 -7.90 15.75 1.12
C GLN A 16 -7.07 14.56 0.61
N VAL A 17 -7.56 13.32 0.70
CA VAL A 17 -6.88 12.14 0.13
C VAL A 17 -6.79 12.24 -1.40
N ASN A 18 -7.88 12.69 -2.05
CA ASN A 18 -7.87 12.97 -3.49
C ASN A 18 -7.01 14.19 -3.84
N ASP A 19 -6.79 15.13 -2.94
CA ASP A 19 -5.97 16.31 -3.18
C ASP A 19 -4.47 16.00 -3.06
N ILE A 20 -4.05 15.05 -2.22
CA ILE A 20 -2.68 14.50 -2.21
C ILE A 20 -2.37 13.92 -3.60
N ALA A 21 -3.11 12.90 -4.01
CA ALA A 21 -2.94 12.28 -5.31
C ALA A 21 -3.15 13.25 -6.49
N ARG A 22 -4.08 14.22 -6.40
CA ARG A 22 -4.29 15.23 -7.44
C ARG A 22 -3.17 16.25 -7.51
N ASN A 23 -2.55 16.61 -6.40
CA ASN A 23 -1.44 17.55 -6.41
C ASN A 23 -0.20 16.91 -7.01
N GLU A 24 0.06 15.64 -6.70
CA GLU A 24 1.09 14.82 -7.31
C GLU A 24 0.82 14.61 -8.81
N MET A 25 -0.42 14.29 -9.19
CA MET A 25 -0.84 14.16 -10.59
C MET A 25 -0.76 15.48 -11.37
N ARG A 26 -1.18 16.63 -10.81
CA ARG A 26 -1.14 17.93 -11.50
C ARG A 26 0.26 18.41 -11.80
N ALA A 27 1.23 18.04 -10.95
CA ALA A 27 2.63 18.31 -11.21
C ALA A 27 3.15 17.44 -12.38
N ALA A 28 2.65 16.20 -12.52
CA ALA A 28 3.00 15.29 -13.59
C ALA A 28 2.39 15.66 -14.97
N GLU A 29 1.19 16.23 -15.00
CA GLU A 29 0.49 16.64 -16.25
C GLU A 29 1.27 17.68 -17.09
N LYS A 30 2.20 18.38 -16.51
CA LYS A 30 2.96 19.43 -17.18
C LYS A 30 4.15 18.95 -18.02
N LYS A 31 4.52 17.65 -18.02
CA LYS A 31 5.75 17.21 -18.71
C LYS A 31 5.74 15.81 -19.32
N GLN A 32 6.33 15.79 -20.48
CA GLN A 32 6.85 14.78 -21.40
C GLN A 32 7.00 13.36 -20.86
N MET A 33 6.60 12.39 -21.71
CA MET A 33 6.95 10.96 -21.62
C MET A 33 8.42 10.80 -21.26
N LEU A 34 8.67 10.15 -20.12
CA LEU A 34 10.00 9.71 -19.71
C LEU A 34 10.48 8.62 -20.69
N GLN A 35 11.67 8.79 -21.28
CA GLN A 35 12.24 7.77 -22.14
C GLN A 35 12.51 6.50 -21.33
N TYR A 36 12.14 5.37 -21.91
CA TYR A 36 12.31 4.01 -21.40
C TYR A 36 13.68 3.80 -20.75
N TYR A 37 13.68 3.35 -19.49
CA TYR A 37 14.88 3.04 -18.73
C TYR A 37 15.48 1.70 -19.20
N LYS A 38 16.45 1.73 -20.10
CA LYS A 38 17.29 0.55 -20.39
C LYS A 38 18.31 0.36 -19.27
N LYS A 39 18.66 -0.89 -18.96
CA LYS A 39 19.82 -1.21 -18.12
C LYS A 39 21.03 -0.41 -18.60
N THR A 40 21.58 0.42 -17.72
CA THR A 40 22.66 1.37 -18.07
C THR A 40 24.05 0.81 -17.82
N GLY A 41 24.16 -0.30 -17.08
CA GLY A 41 25.41 -0.85 -16.57
C GLY A 41 25.69 -0.44 -15.12
N SER A 42 24.88 0.45 -14.53
CA SER A 42 24.98 0.82 -13.12
C SER A 42 24.60 -0.32 -12.17
N GLU A 43 23.87 -1.33 -12.64
CA GLU A 43 23.51 -2.52 -11.87
C GLU A 43 24.70 -3.42 -11.50
N LEU A 44 25.87 -3.22 -12.09
CA LEU A 44 27.09 -4.02 -11.83
C LEU A 44 27.76 -3.70 -10.50
N ILE A 45 27.37 -2.61 -9.85
CA ILE A 45 27.91 -2.16 -8.57
C ILE A 45 26.85 -2.13 -7.48
N ASP A 46 27.29 -2.27 -6.25
CA ASP A 46 26.55 -2.13 -5.01
C ASP A 46 27.14 -0.93 -4.25
N ILE A 47 26.34 0.13 -4.07
CA ILE A 47 26.82 1.39 -3.51
C ILE A 47 26.78 1.32 -1.99
N LYS A 48 27.94 1.50 -1.37
CA LYS A 48 28.09 1.47 0.08
C LYS A 48 27.97 2.84 0.74
N TYR A 49 28.46 3.88 0.06
CA TYR A 49 28.46 5.20 0.65
C TYR A 49 28.57 6.28 -0.42
N HIS A 50 27.85 7.37 -0.22
CA HIS A 50 28.08 8.62 -0.94
C HIS A 50 28.54 9.74 0.01
N ARG A 51 29.58 10.46 -0.43
CA ARG A 51 29.89 11.79 0.06
C ARG A 51 29.49 12.80 -1.02
N CYS A 52 28.42 13.56 -0.75
CA CYS A 52 27.86 14.56 -1.64
C CYS A 52 28.28 15.95 -1.17
N GLU A 53 28.97 16.71 -1.99
CA GLU A 53 29.43 18.08 -1.72
C GLU A 53 28.81 18.98 -2.79
N TRP A 54 27.77 19.72 -2.44
CA TRP A 54 26.98 20.56 -3.35
C TRP A 54 27.08 22.03 -3.01
N SER A 55 27.23 22.88 -4.04
CA SER A 55 27.21 24.32 -3.94
C SER A 55 26.07 24.87 -4.79
N VAL A 56 25.16 25.62 -4.16
CA VAL A 56 23.94 26.15 -4.77
C VAL A 56 23.64 27.55 -4.27
N ASP A 57 22.98 28.34 -5.10
CA ASP A 57 22.30 29.57 -4.72
C ASP A 57 20.80 29.42 -5.03
N PRO A 58 19.88 29.56 -4.07
CA PRO A 58 18.47 29.38 -4.34
C PRO A 58 17.88 30.39 -5.34
N ALA A 59 18.58 31.48 -5.61
CA ALA A 59 18.20 32.44 -6.66
C ALA A 59 18.58 31.99 -8.07
N ILE A 60 19.41 30.93 -8.21
CA ILE A 60 19.97 30.48 -9.49
C ILE A 60 19.60 29.02 -9.76
N GLN A 61 19.07 28.72 -10.96
CA GLN A 61 18.78 27.34 -11.39
C GLN A 61 20.08 26.65 -11.80
N ALA A 62 20.97 26.41 -10.87
CA ALA A 62 22.27 25.79 -11.12
C ALA A 62 22.79 25.07 -9.87
N ILE A 63 23.63 24.07 -10.11
CA ILE A 63 24.37 23.32 -9.09
C ILE A 63 25.80 23.10 -9.59
N SER A 64 26.76 23.17 -8.68
CA SER A 64 28.08 22.56 -8.84
C SER A 64 28.33 21.63 -7.68
N GLY A 65 29.04 20.54 -7.94
CA GLY A 65 29.25 19.56 -6.87
C GLY A 65 30.32 18.53 -7.16
N LYS A 66 30.65 17.81 -6.11
CA LYS A 66 31.50 16.62 -6.16
C LYS A 66 30.80 15.50 -5.43
N VAL A 67 30.61 14.37 -6.08
CA VAL A 67 30.10 13.14 -5.46
C VAL A 67 31.20 12.11 -5.45
N THR A 68 31.58 11.67 -4.25
CA THR A 68 32.49 10.53 -4.06
C THR A 68 31.67 9.31 -3.69
N THR A 69 31.69 8.31 -4.56
CA THR A 69 30.94 7.07 -4.41
C THR A 69 31.88 5.94 -4.03
N TYR A 70 31.59 5.28 -2.91
CA TYR A 70 32.23 4.02 -2.50
C TYR A 70 31.29 2.88 -2.87
N PHE A 71 31.82 1.86 -3.51
CA PHE A 71 31.03 0.76 -4.05
C PHE A 71 31.76 -0.57 -3.94
N THR A 72 31.00 -1.65 -4.08
CA THR A 72 31.50 -3.02 -4.29
C THR A 72 31.02 -3.52 -5.63
N THR A 73 31.91 -4.13 -6.42
CA THR A 73 31.51 -4.76 -7.69
C THR A 73 30.71 -6.04 -7.44
N LYS A 74 29.62 -6.23 -8.17
CA LYS A 74 28.81 -7.48 -8.10
C LYS A 74 29.41 -8.59 -8.97
N THR A 75 30.10 -8.20 -10.05
CA THR A 75 30.79 -9.08 -11.02
C THR A 75 32.12 -8.46 -11.41
N ASN A 76 32.97 -9.20 -12.13
CA ASN A 76 34.18 -8.62 -12.73
C ASN A 76 33.82 -7.46 -13.63
N ALA A 77 34.48 -6.33 -13.50
CA ALA A 77 34.25 -5.12 -14.28
C ALA A 77 35.55 -4.31 -14.43
N ASN A 78 35.71 -3.63 -15.54
CA ASN A 78 36.77 -2.63 -15.76
C ASN A 78 36.20 -1.21 -15.86
N GLN A 79 34.89 -1.07 -15.80
CA GLN A 79 34.17 0.20 -15.84
C GLN A 79 33.14 0.27 -14.72
N VAL A 80 32.83 1.49 -14.30
CA VAL A 80 31.67 1.81 -13.45
C VAL A 80 30.80 2.85 -14.14
N VAL A 81 29.49 2.74 -13.96
CA VAL A 81 28.51 3.58 -14.66
C VAL A 81 27.63 4.29 -13.65
N PHE A 82 27.46 5.60 -13.82
CA PHE A 82 26.55 6.43 -13.07
C PHE A 82 25.55 7.12 -13.99
N ASP A 83 24.35 7.30 -13.51
CA ASP A 83 23.30 8.05 -14.21
C ASP A 83 23.47 9.54 -13.93
N LEU A 84 23.50 10.36 -14.99
CA LEU A 84 23.54 11.82 -14.93
C LEU A 84 23.07 12.38 -16.26
N LYS A 85 22.13 13.30 -16.27
CA LYS A 85 21.62 13.93 -17.50
C LYS A 85 22.72 14.59 -18.33
N ASP A 86 22.56 14.54 -19.66
CA ASP A 86 23.59 15.03 -20.61
C ASP A 86 23.81 16.55 -20.58
N ASN A 87 22.81 17.31 -20.09
CA ASN A 87 22.95 18.76 -19.85
C ASN A 87 23.81 19.12 -18.63
N MET A 88 24.16 18.13 -17.79
CA MET A 88 25.09 18.30 -16.69
C MET A 88 26.52 18.01 -17.19
N ILE A 89 27.42 18.93 -16.96
CA ILE A 89 28.81 18.87 -17.40
C ILE A 89 29.62 18.14 -16.35
N VAL A 90 30.38 17.12 -16.74
CA VAL A 90 31.38 16.46 -15.87
C VAL A 90 32.73 17.12 -16.09
N ASP A 91 33.24 17.75 -15.04
CA ASP A 91 34.51 18.48 -15.08
C ASP A 91 35.72 17.55 -14.92
N ALA A 92 35.61 16.59 -14.00
CA ALA A 92 36.66 15.62 -13.72
C ALA A 92 36.08 14.35 -13.09
N VAL A 93 36.72 13.23 -13.39
CA VAL A 93 36.56 11.97 -12.66
C VAL A 93 37.90 11.55 -12.09
N THR A 94 37.91 11.22 -10.80
CA THR A 94 39.17 10.87 -10.12
C THR A 94 39.01 9.59 -9.29
N HIS A 95 40.10 8.83 -9.22
CA HIS A 95 40.28 7.65 -8.37
C HIS A 95 41.50 7.87 -7.48
N LYS A 96 41.30 7.93 -6.16
CA LYS A 96 42.39 8.16 -5.18
C LYS A 96 43.27 9.38 -5.54
N GLY A 97 42.65 10.44 -6.08
CA GLY A 97 43.36 11.65 -6.49
C GLY A 97 43.92 11.67 -7.91
N SER A 98 43.99 10.53 -8.60
CA SER A 98 44.42 10.43 -10.00
C SER A 98 43.25 10.57 -10.95
N SER A 99 43.44 11.28 -12.06
CA SER A 99 42.41 11.44 -13.10
C SER A 99 42.13 10.12 -13.81
N LEU A 100 40.84 9.85 -14.07
CA LEU A 100 40.36 8.74 -14.87
C LEU A 100 39.77 9.23 -16.18
N SER A 101 39.86 8.39 -17.21
CA SER A 101 39.11 8.60 -18.45
C SER A 101 37.65 8.24 -18.26
N PHE A 102 36.77 9.00 -18.89
CA PHE A 102 35.34 8.74 -18.88
C PHE A 102 34.70 9.12 -20.23
N SER A 103 33.53 8.57 -20.48
CA SER A 103 32.70 8.95 -21.62
C SER A 103 31.25 9.21 -21.18
N ARG A 104 30.50 9.94 -22.00
CA ARG A 104 29.09 10.24 -21.80
C ARG A 104 28.26 9.58 -22.87
N LYS A 105 27.19 8.87 -22.47
CA LYS A 105 26.27 8.24 -23.42
C LYS A 105 24.89 8.03 -22.78
N ASN A 106 23.85 8.49 -23.44
CA ASN A 106 22.46 8.23 -23.02
C ASN A 106 22.20 8.57 -21.54
N HIS A 107 22.60 9.75 -21.10
CA HIS A 107 22.46 10.22 -19.72
C HIS A 107 23.24 9.39 -18.69
N THR A 108 24.37 8.81 -19.10
CA THR A 108 25.29 8.13 -18.18
C THR A 108 26.68 8.71 -18.24
N VAL A 109 27.44 8.51 -17.15
CA VAL A 109 28.87 8.71 -17.04
C VAL A 109 29.50 7.32 -16.94
N ILE A 110 30.24 6.91 -17.97
CA ILE A 110 30.94 5.63 -18.03
C ILE A 110 32.40 5.91 -17.71
N VAL A 111 32.84 5.43 -16.57
CA VAL A 111 34.20 5.64 -16.04
C VAL A 111 35.03 4.40 -16.31
N ASP A 112 36.15 4.57 -17.00
CA ASP A 112 37.15 3.51 -17.19
C ASP A 112 38.11 3.49 -15.98
N MET A 113 38.14 2.37 -15.27
CA MET A 113 38.99 2.23 -14.09
C MET A 113 40.48 2.01 -14.43
N GLY A 114 40.79 1.68 -15.71
CA GLY A 114 42.14 1.39 -16.15
C GLY A 114 42.70 0.02 -15.69
N PHE A 115 41.91 -0.76 -14.98
CA PHE A 115 42.21 -2.12 -14.55
C PHE A 115 40.93 -2.94 -14.34
N GLU A 116 41.08 -4.26 -14.34
CA GLU A 116 39.98 -5.17 -14.03
C GLU A 116 39.77 -5.29 -12.52
N MET A 117 38.58 -4.99 -12.05
CA MET A 117 38.09 -5.19 -10.69
C MET A 117 37.42 -6.56 -10.63
N PRO A 118 37.85 -7.49 -9.79
CA PRO A 118 37.13 -8.75 -9.59
C PRO A 118 35.79 -8.52 -8.89
N ALA A 119 34.91 -9.52 -8.89
CA ALA A 119 33.68 -9.48 -8.08
C ALA A 119 34.01 -9.25 -6.60
N GLN A 120 33.16 -8.49 -5.88
CA GLN A 120 33.33 -8.11 -4.47
C GLN A 120 34.53 -7.17 -4.21
N TYR A 121 35.04 -6.52 -5.23
CA TYR A 121 36.11 -5.54 -5.08
C TYR A 121 35.56 -4.20 -4.58
N PHE A 122 36.07 -3.72 -3.45
CA PHE A 122 35.67 -2.45 -2.85
C PHE A 122 36.59 -1.32 -3.32
N ASP A 123 36.00 -0.25 -3.86
CA ASP A 123 36.74 0.94 -4.28
C ASP A 123 35.87 2.21 -4.26
N SER A 124 36.40 3.32 -4.78
CA SER A 124 35.69 4.59 -4.86
C SER A 124 36.05 5.39 -6.11
N VAL A 125 35.09 6.18 -6.56
CA VAL A 125 35.24 7.16 -7.66
C VAL A 125 34.65 8.49 -7.22
N SER A 126 35.33 9.60 -7.55
CA SER A 126 34.82 10.96 -7.36
C SER A 126 34.50 11.59 -8.71
N ILE A 127 33.29 12.12 -8.84
CA ILE A 127 32.82 12.85 -10.02
C ILE A 127 32.59 14.30 -9.61
N GLN A 128 33.34 15.22 -10.23
CA GLN A 128 33.12 16.65 -10.13
C GLN A 128 32.31 17.12 -11.33
N TYR A 129 31.28 17.91 -11.08
CA TYR A 129 30.32 18.30 -12.12
C TYR A 129 29.66 19.63 -11.82
N HIS A 130 29.07 20.24 -12.85
CA HIS A 130 28.23 21.42 -12.72
C HIS A 130 27.17 21.46 -13.82
N GLY A 131 26.18 22.33 -13.67
CA GLY A 131 25.19 22.58 -14.71
C GLY A 131 23.91 23.22 -14.19
N SER A 132 22.97 23.37 -15.11
CA SER A 132 21.61 23.84 -14.82
C SER A 132 20.63 22.66 -15.01
N PRO A 133 20.17 22.03 -13.93
CA PRO A 133 19.26 20.90 -14.04
C PRO A 133 17.97 21.27 -14.76
N ILE A 134 17.53 20.41 -15.69
CA ILE A 134 16.25 20.52 -16.36
C ILE A 134 15.21 19.89 -15.45
N VAL A 135 14.18 20.65 -15.11
CA VAL A 135 13.08 20.19 -14.27
C VAL A 135 12.29 19.10 -15.01
N THR A 136 12.23 17.89 -14.46
CA THR A 136 11.43 16.77 -15.00
C THR A 136 10.54 16.16 -13.90
N GLY A 137 9.63 15.28 -14.28
CA GLY A 137 8.73 14.62 -13.33
C GLY A 137 7.96 15.62 -12.46
N PHE A 138 7.97 15.40 -11.17
CA PHE A 138 7.33 16.28 -10.19
C PHE A 138 8.12 17.56 -9.89
N GLY A 139 9.34 17.69 -10.37
CA GLY A 139 10.10 18.90 -10.16
C GLY A 139 11.60 18.72 -10.05
N SER A 140 12.13 17.50 -9.97
CA SER A 140 13.51 17.05 -9.74
C SER A 140 14.45 18.03 -9.03
N PHE A 141 14.65 19.23 -9.59
CA PHE A 141 15.44 20.33 -9.01
C PHE A 141 14.75 21.65 -9.38
N THR A 142 14.04 22.25 -8.43
CA THR A 142 13.15 23.38 -8.67
C THR A 142 13.57 24.61 -7.90
N LYS A 143 13.68 25.72 -8.64
CA LYS A 143 13.77 27.06 -8.08
C LYS A 143 12.39 27.71 -8.06
N SER A 144 12.05 28.33 -6.93
CA SER A 144 10.79 29.06 -6.72
C SER A 144 11.01 30.24 -5.78
N THR A 145 9.93 30.82 -5.24
CA THR A 145 9.97 31.87 -4.23
C THR A 145 8.84 31.69 -3.22
N HIS A 146 9.06 32.15 -1.99
CA HIS A 146 8.02 32.37 -0.98
C HIS A 146 8.16 33.78 -0.41
N SER A 147 7.10 34.55 -0.30
CA SER A 147 7.10 35.96 0.16
C SER A 147 8.23 36.83 -0.45
N GLY A 148 8.59 36.56 -1.72
CA GLY A 148 9.67 37.26 -2.43
C GLY A 148 11.09 36.72 -2.16
N VAL A 149 11.27 35.75 -1.27
CA VAL A 149 12.55 35.10 -0.96
C VAL A 149 12.77 33.90 -1.86
N PRO A 150 13.95 33.73 -2.46
CA PRO A 150 14.27 32.55 -3.26
C PRO A 150 14.25 31.27 -2.43
N VAL A 151 13.71 30.19 -3.02
CA VAL A 151 13.78 28.84 -2.49
C VAL A 151 14.17 27.86 -3.59
N LEU A 152 15.03 26.93 -3.25
CA LEU A 152 15.42 25.81 -4.10
C LEU A 152 15.14 24.53 -3.34
N TRP A 153 14.55 23.53 -4.03
CA TRP A 153 14.26 22.22 -3.48
C TRP A 153 14.34 21.12 -4.54
N THR A 154 14.51 19.88 -4.09
CA THR A 154 14.54 18.70 -4.94
C THR A 154 13.38 17.77 -4.62
N LEU A 155 12.85 17.09 -5.65
CA LEU A 155 11.88 16.02 -5.58
C LEU A 155 12.20 15.04 -6.71
N SER A 156 12.84 13.93 -6.40
CA SER A 156 13.47 13.06 -7.39
C SER A 156 12.65 11.84 -7.79
N GLU A 157 11.53 11.57 -7.15
CA GLU A 157 10.65 10.48 -7.51
C GLU A 157 9.96 10.72 -8.87
N PRO A 158 9.79 9.71 -9.73
CA PRO A 158 10.39 8.37 -9.65
C PRO A 158 11.78 8.28 -10.30
N TYR A 159 12.16 9.20 -11.20
CA TYR A 159 13.36 9.10 -12.05
C TYR A 159 14.24 10.36 -12.05
N GLY A 160 13.97 11.32 -11.18
CA GLY A 160 14.55 12.68 -11.21
C GLY A 160 15.92 12.83 -10.55
N ALA A 161 16.43 11.84 -9.80
CA ALA A 161 17.72 11.98 -9.11
C ALA A 161 18.87 12.27 -10.09
N ARG A 162 18.94 11.57 -11.22
CA ARG A 162 19.95 11.79 -12.28
C ARG A 162 19.90 13.15 -12.95
N ASP A 163 18.83 13.90 -12.76
CA ASP A 163 18.67 15.22 -13.39
C ASP A 163 19.63 16.24 -12.81
N TRP A 164 20.06 16.04 -11.54
CA TRP A 164 20.83 17.04 -10.81
C TRP A 164 22.09 16.51 -10.11
N TRP A 165 22.27 15.17 -9.97
CA TRP A 165 23.50 14.61 -9.38
C TRP A 165 23.83 13.22 -9.96
N PRO A 166 25.14 12.84 -10.04
CA PRO A 166 25.54 11.52 -10.52
C PRO A 166 25.21 10.45 -9.47
N CYS A 167 24.33 9.51 -9.82
CA CYS A 167 23.79 8.50 -8.92
C CYS A 167 23.57 7.16 -9.64
N LYS A 168 23.09 6.18 -8.90
CA LYS A 168 22.47 4.97 -9.43
C LYS A 168 20.96 5.16 -9.32
N ASN A 169 20.30 5.49 -10.45
CA ASN A 169 18.91 5.90 -10.49
C ASN A 169 17.97 4.70 -10.74
N THR A 170 18.11 3.63 -9.94
CA THR A 170 17.37 2.36 -10.09
C THR A 170 16.76 1.91 -8.74
N LEU A 171 15.81 0.96 -8.80
CA LEU A 171 15.20 0.33 -7.62
C LEU A 171 15.81 -1.05 -7.33
N ASP A 172 17.14 -1.17 -7.40
CA ASP A 172 17.87 -2.43 -7.16
C ASP A 172 19.02 -2.28 -6.17
N ASP A 173 19.17 -1.08 -5.62
CA ASP A 173 20.28 -0.76 -4.70
C ASP A 173 19.87 0.36 -3.73
N LYS A 174 20.19 0.16 -2.45
CA LYS A 174 20.13 1.21 -1.43
C LYS A 174 21.55 1.53 -0.97
N ILE A 175 21.86 2.79 -0.93
CA ILE A 175 23.12 3.33 -0.43
C ILE A 175 23.15 3.11 1.08
N ASP A 176 24.14 2.40 1.64
CA ASP A 176 24.16 2.04 3.08
C ASP A 176 24.21 3.27 4.00
N SER A 177 24.86 4.36 3.57
CA SER A 177 24.89 5.65 4.29
C SER A 177 25.34 6.80 3.40
N ILE A 178 24.99 8.05 3.81
CA ILE A 178 25.40 9.26 3.08
C ILE A 178 25.91 10.35 4.03
N ASP A 179 26.87 11.14 3.55
CA ASP A 179 27.21 12.46 4.07
C ASP A 179 26.89 13.51 2.99
N VAL A 180 26.12 14.52 3.34
CA VAL A 180 25.69 15.61 2.45
C VAL A 180 26.19 16.94 2.97
N PHE A 181 26.98 17.65 2.16
CA PHE A 181 27.49 18.98 2.44
C PHE A 181 26.83 19.94 1.47
N ILE A 182 26.09 20.91 2.00
CA ILE A 182 25.40 21.93 1.19
C ILE A 182 26.02 23.29 1.50
N THR A 183 26.67 23.85 0.50
CA THR A 183 27.23 25.21 0.56
C THR A 183 26.28 26.17 -0.14
N CYS A 184 25.82 27.21 0.55
CA CYS A 184 24.92 28.23 0.02
C CYS A 184 25.28 29.61 0.57
N PRO A 185 24.75 30.73 0.01
CA PRO A 185 24.92 32.06 0.61
C PRO A 185 24.47 32.07 2.06
N LYS A 186 25.21 32.75 2.95
CA LYS A 186 25.03 32.72 4.41
C LYS A 186 23.64 33.10 4.91
N ALA A 187 22.86 33.79 4.09
CA ALA A 187 21.48 34.17 4.40
C ALA A 187 20.50 32.98 4.39
N TYR A 188 20.93 31.85 3.86
CA TYR A 188 20.11 30.67 3.68
C TYR A 188 20.65 29.45 4.45
N LYS A 189 19.79 28.47 4.68
CA LYS A 189 20.12 27.19 5.31
C LYS A 189 19.91 26.06 4.32
N GLY A 190 20.91 25.19 4.16
CA GLY A 190 20.81 23.97 3.38
C GLY A 190 20.32 22.80 4.24
N ILE A 191 19.24 22.14 3.83
CA ILE A 191 18.58 21.05 4.56
C ILE A 191 18.65 19.77 3.75
N SER A 192 18.85 18.61 4.42
CA SER A 192 18.88 17.27 3.82
C SER A 192 18.41 16.20 4.80
N ASN A 193 18.57 14.93 4.42
CA ASN A 193 18.24 13.73 5.22
C ASN A 193 19.18 13.56 6.43
N GLY A 194 18.72 12.84 7.45
CA GLY A 194 19.52 12.43 8.61
C GLY A 194 19.74 13.53 9.64
N LEU A 195 20.87 13.48 10.33
CA LEU A 195 21.23 14.38 11.42
C LEU A 195 22.23 15.44 10.96
N ARG A 196 21.97 16.71 11.28
CA ARG A 196 22.92 17.80 11.08
C ARG A 196 24.14 17.60 11.99
N GLN A 197 25.32 17.54 11.39
CA GLN A 197 26.59 17.38 12.09
C GLN A 197 27.26 18.71 12.39
N SER A 198 27.19 19.65 11.43
CA SER A 198 27.78 20.99 11.57
C SER A 198 27.14 22.00 10.62
N ALA A 199 27.36 23.28 10.91
CA ALA A 199 27.10 24.39 10.01
C ALA A 199 28.29 25.38 10.18
N VAL A 200 29.07 25.57 9.12
CA VAL A 200 30.34 26.30 9.16
C VAL A 200 30.35 27.41 8.13
N LEU A 201 30.62 28.62 8.56
CA LEU A 201 30.83 29.77 7.67
C LEU A 201 32.17 29.64 6.95
N SER A 202 32.20 30.06 5.69
CA SER A 202 33.45 30.23 4.93
C SER A 202 34.34 31.29 5.58
N SER A 203 35.65 31.24 5.28
CA SER A 203 36.63 32.18 5.84
C SER A 203 36.35 33.66 5.49
N ASP A 204 35.71 33.88 4.33
CA ASP A 204 35.25 35.22 3.88
C ASP A 204 33.90 35.63 4.48
N GLY A 205 33.24 34.73 5.20
CA GLY A 205 31.93 34.95 5.83
C GLY A 205 30.78 35.14 4.84
N LEU A 206 30.91 34.74 3.57
CA LEU A 206 29.89 34.95 2.54
C LEU A 206 28.99 33.72 2.35
N SER A 207 29.47 32.51 2.63
CA SER A 207 28.73 31.25 2.47
C SER A 207 28.69 30.43 3.75
N LEU A 208 27.67 29.58 3.83
CA LEU A 208 27.45 28.61 4.91
C LEU A 208 27.47 27.20 4.32
N THR A 209 28.30 26.31 4.86
CA THR A 209 28.30 24.89 4.55
C THR A 209 27.63 24.13 5.68
N THR A 210 26.50 23.48 5.40
CA THR A 210 25.81 22.61 6.34
C THR A 210 26.13 21.16 6.02
N HIS A 211 26.54 20.39 7.03
CA HIS A 211 26.85 18.96 6.91
C HIS A 211 25.74 18.14 7.55
N TRP A 212 25.15 17.23 6.77
CA TRP A 212 24.15 16.24 7.17
C TRP A 212 24.72 14.85 7.02
N LYS A 213 24.36 13.95 7.92
CA LYS A 213 24.73 12.53 7.86
C LYS A 213 23.53 11.65 8.11
N HIS A 214 23.32 10.71 7.19
CA HIS A 214 22.31 9.68 7.29
C HIS A 214 22.94 8.29 7.28
N ARG A 215 22.57 7.42 8.22
CA ARG A 215 23.26 6.15 8.55
C ARG A 215 22.41 4.92 8.26
N TYR A 216 21.28 5.08 7.59
CA TYR A 216 20.43 3.97 7.20
C TYR A 216 20.42 3.82 5.68
N PRO A 217 20.15 2.59 5.16
CA PRO A 217 20.02 2.39 3.73
C PRO A 217 18.98 3.32 3.11
N ILE A 218 19.34 4.00 2.04
CA ILE A 218 18.50 4.99 1.35
C ILE A 218 18.57 4.82 -0.16
N VAL A 219 17.43 4.88 -0.84
CA VAL A 219 17.37 4.88 -2.31
C VAL A 219 17.64 6.28 -2.86
N SER A 220 18.20 6.36 -4.07
CA SER A 220 18.66 7.64 -4.63
C SER A 220 17.58 8.70 -4.76
N TYR A 221 16.30 8.34 -5.04
CA TYR A 221 15.24 9.32 -5.20
C TYR A 221 14.81 9.97 -3.87
N LEU A 222 15.07 9.32 -2.73
CA LEU A 222 14.77 9.86 -1.40
C LEU A 222 15.84 10.81 -0.85
N ILE A 223 16.98 10.96 -1.54
CA ILE A 223 18.01 11.92 -1.16
C ILE A 223 17.54 13.32 -1.58
N CYS A 224 17.49 14.22 -0.62
CA CYS A 224 16.90 15.52 -0.78
C CYS A 224 17.83 16.70 -0.46
N MET A 225 17.50 17.83 -1.04
CA MET A 225 18.08 19.13 -0.71
C MET A 225 17.00 20.21 -0.75
N ALA A 226 16.98 21.09 0.26
CA ALA A 226 16.21 22.31 0.22
C ALA A 226 17.02 23.48 0.78
N VAL A 227 16.92 24.67 0.15
CA VAL A 227 17.72 25.85 0.52
C VAL A 227 16.85 27.10 0.46
N THR A 228 16.69 27.77 1.59
CA THR A 228 16.10 29.12 1.73
C THR A 228 16.39 29.66 3.13
N ASN A 229 15.76 30.79 3.52
CA ASN A 229 15.87 31.43 4.86
C ASN A 229 14.99 30.72 5.91
N TYR A 230 15.02 29.40 5.99
CA TYR A 230 14.18 28.61 6.91
C TYR A 230 14.25 29.09 8.36
N GLU A 231 13.08 29.15 9.02
CA GLU A 231 12.98 29.06 10.47
C GLU A 231 13.01 27.60 10.91
N GLU A 232 13.65 27.35 12.06
CA GLU A 232 13.82 26.02 12.63
C GLU A 232 13.17 25.92 14.00
N PHE A 233 12.38 24.87 14.23
CA PHE A 233 11.95 24.51 15.58
C PHE A 233 12.03 23.00 15.81
N ASN A 234 12.19 22.64 17.08
CA ASN A 234 12.39 21.24 17.47
C ASN A 234 11.29 20.80 18.44
N ARG A 235 10.87 19.56 18.32
CA ARG A 235 9.99 18.85 19.25
C ARG A 235 10.59 17.50 19.61
N THR A 236 9.99 16.81 20.55
CA THR A 236 10.36 15.44 20.93
C THR A 236 9.13 14.58 20.92
N ILE A 237 9.20 13.42 20.26
CA ILE A 237 8.13 12.43 20.21
C ILE A 237 8.50 11.31 21.17
N GLN A 238 7.65 11.08 22.18
CA GLN A 238 7.88 9.98 23.13
C GLN A 238 7.35 8.67 22.55
N LEU A 239 8.25 7.69 22.35
CA LEU A 239 7.94 6.35 21.79
C LEU A 239 8.38 5.28 22.80
N GLY A 240 7.51 5.00 23.79
CA GLY A 240 7.91 4.20 24.93
C GLY A 240 9.05 4.87 25.71
N ASP A 241 10.20 4.19 25.85
CA ASP A 241 11.40 4.72 26.52
C ASP A 241 12.29 5.58 25.60
N VAL A 242 11.94 5.72 24.31
CA VAL A 242 12.73 6.48 23.34
C VAL A 242 12.15 7.87 23.16
N ALA A 243 12.98 8.89 23.35
CA ALA A 243 12.69 10.29 23.04
C ALA A 243 13.23 10.60 21.63
N LEU A 244 12.38 10.46 20.60
CA LEU A 244 12.75 10.69 19.20
C LEU A 244 12.76 12.20 18.92
N PRO A 245 13.88 12.79 18.45
CA PRO A 245 13.90 14.18 17.99
C PRO A 245 13.00 14.38 16.75
N MET A 246 12.22 15.44 16.74
CA MET A 246 11.51 15.94 15.57
C MET A 246 11.98 17.35 15.25
N GLN A 247 12.52 17.53 14.05
CA GLN A 247 13.11 18.78 13.60
C GLN A 247 12.35 19.31 12.37
N THR A 248 11.82 20.50 12.46
CA THR A 248 11.02 21.11 11.39
C THR A 248 11.66 22.41 10.91
N PHE A 249 11.70 22.54 9.59
CA PHE A 249 12.16 23.72 8.86
C PHE A 249 11.00 24.27 8.04
N CYS A 250 10.57 25.50 8.31
CA CYS A 250 9.46 26.13 7.59
C CYS A 250 9.82 27.54 7.15
N TYR A 251 9.04 28.10 6.26
CA TYR A 251 9.17 29.51 5.92
C TYR A 251 8.82 30.40 7.11
N PRO A 252 9.51 31.54 7.33
CA PRO A 252 9.26 32.41 8.47
C PRO A 252 7.79 32.80 8.63
N GLU A 253 7.11 33.07 7.52
CA GLU A 253 5.69 33.46 7.50
C GLU A 253 4.74 32.35 7.90
N ASN A 254 5.19 31.09 7.88
CA ASN A 254 4.38 29.89 8.18
C ASN A 254 4.76 29.24 9.52
N LEU A 255 5.62 29.85 10.31
CA LEU A 255 6.14 29.27 11.55
C LEU A 255 5.00 28.82 12.50
N GLU A 256 4.03 29.69 12.75
CA GLU A 256 2.91 29.41 13.65
C GLU A 256 2.05 28.25 13.13
N SER A 257 1.73 28.22 11.84
CA SER A 257 0.92 27.14 11.25
C SER A 257 1.63 25.79 11.30
N PHE A 258 2.96 25.76 11.06
CA PHE A 258 3.76 24.55 11.17
C PHE A 258 3.91 24.08 12.62
N GLN A 259 4.11 24.99 13.57
CA GLN A 259 4.15 24.66 15.00
C GLN A 259 2.84 24.02 15.48
N ASN A 260 1.69 24.52 15.01
CA ASN A 260 0.39 23.98 15.38
C ASN A 260 0.09 22.64 14.68
N GLY A 261 0.40 22.52 13.39
CA GLY A 261 0.07 21.34 12.59
C GLY A 261 0.94 20.10 12.86
N THR A 262 2.18 20.27 13.32
CA THR A 262 3.09 19.14 13.59
C THR A 262 2.60 18.19 14.70
N GLN A 263 1.61 18.60 15.52
CA GLN A 263 1.04 17.69 16.52
C GLN A 263 0.40 16.45 15.88
N ALA A 264 -0.26 16.61 14.73
CA ALA A 264 -0.85 15.49 14.02
C ALA A 264 0.19 14.42 13.60
N ALA A 265 1.35 14.86 13.12
CA ALA A 265 2.45 13.94 12.80
C ALA A 265 2.99 13.21 14.04
N MET A 266 3.04 13.89 15.20
CA MET A 266 3.46 13.26 16.46
C MET A 266 2.47 12.20 16.93
N ASP A 267 1.16 12.47 16.82
CA ASP A 267 0.09 11.53 17.18
C ASP A 267 0.08 10.32 16.23
N ALA A 268 0.22 10.56 14.92
CA ALA A 268 0.33 9.51 13.91
C ALA A 268 1.59 8.65 14.11
N MET A 269 2.73 9.25 14.48
CA MET A 269 3.98 8.54 14.79
C MET A 269 3.78 7.53 15.93
N GLN A 270 3.08 7.91 16.99
CA GLN A 270 2.77 7.02 18.09
C GLN A 270 1.88 5.86 17.62
N LEU A 271 0.80 6.16 16.88
CA LEU A 271 -0.08 5.14 16.34
C LEU A 271 0.70 4.13 15.48
N PHE A 272 1.49 4.62 14.52
CA PHE A 272 2.20 3.75 13.59
C PHE A 272 3.31 2.94 14.26
N HIS A 273 4.06 3.55 15.17
CA HIS A 273 5.10 2.89 15.95
C HIS A 273 4.57 1.65 16.71
N PHE A 274 3.43 1.79 17.38
CA PHE A 274 2.87 0.70 18.18
C PHE A 274 2.06 -0.30 17.34
N THR A 275 1.50 0.12 16.21
CA THR A 275 0.69 -0.75 15.35
C THR A 275 1.52 -1.56 14.37
N PHE A 276 2.45 -0.90 13.65
CA PHE A 276 3.21 -1.50 12.55
C PHE A 276 4.64 -1.89 12.93
N GLY A 277 5.11 -1.50 14.10
CA GLY A 277 6.45 -1.73 14.62
C GLY A 277 7.24 -0.45 14.78
N ALA A 278 8.38 -0.55 15.47
CA ALA A 278 9.21 0.59 15.81
C ALA A 278 9.52 1.49 14.59
N TYR A 279 9.54 2.81 14.83
CA TYR A 279 9.97 3.77 13.81
C TYR A 279 11.32 3.35 13.22
N PRO A 280 11.42 3.20 11.89
CA PRO A 280 12.58 2.54 11.28
C PRO A 280 13.91 3.24 11.53
N PHE A 281 13.88 4.56 11.64
CA PHE A 281 15.07 5.41 11.78
C PHE A 281 15.22 5.95 13.21
N ILE A 282 14.88 5.12 14.18
CA ILE A 282 14.77 5.45 15.61
C ILE A 282 16.05 6.05 16.23
N LYS A 283 17.22 5.79 15.64
CA LYS A 283 18.54 6.30 16.10
C LYS A 283 18.87 7.67 15.51
N GLU A 284 18.01 8.24 14.68
CA GLU A 284 18.19 9.55 14.08
C GLU A 284 17.09 10.52 14.50
N LYS A 285 16.24 10.91 13.58
CA LYS A 285 15.14 11.85 13.82
C LYS A 285 13.97 11.55 12.87
N TYR A 286 12.88 12.24 13.08
CA TYR A 286 11.90 12.59 12.06
C TYR A 286 11.82 14.10 11.91
N GLY A 287 11.25 14.59 10.82
CA GLY A 287 11.00 16.04 10.68
C GLY A 287 10.34 16.42 9.37
N HIS A 288 10.07 17.71 9.28
CA HIS A 288 9.48 18.32 8.10
C HIS A 288 10.37 19.42 7.54
N THR A 289 10.38 19.55 6.21
CA THR A 289 10.92 20.73 5.55
C THR A 289 9.86 21.31 4.63
N GLN A 290 9.52 22.58 4.81
CA GLN A 290 8.55 23.23 3.93
C GLN A 290 9.13 23.46 2.54
N PHE A 291 8.34 23.18 1.50
CA PHE A 291 8.67 23.47 0.11
C PHE A 291 7.47 24.07 -0.62
N SER A 292 7.68 24.60 -1.82
CA SER A 292 6.65 25.35 -2.57
C SER A 292 5.87 24.49 -3.57
N TRP A 293 5.92 23.14 -3.43
CA TRP A 293 5.09 22.22 -4.18
C TRP A 293 3.69 22.08 -3.54
N GLY A 294 2.73 21.45 -4.22
CA GLY A 294 1.33 21.42 -3.77
C GLY A 294 0.93 20.26 -2.86
N GLY A 295 1.83 19.39 -2.46
CA GLY A 295 1.59 18.16 -1.68
C GLY A 295 2.65 17.93 -0.62
N GLY A 296 3.01 16.67 -0.45
CA GLY A 296 4.14 16.21 0.37
C GLY A 296 5.10 15.35 -0.46
N GLU A 297 6.20 15.00 0.15
CA GLU A 297 7.19 14.06 -0.38
C GLU A 297 7.88 13.34 0.76
N GLU A 298 7.99 12.05 0.63
CA GLU A 298 8.38 11.07 1.66
C GLU A 298 9.86 11.05 2.03
N HIS A 299 10.65 12.08 1.69
CA HIS A 299 12.10 12.02 1.91
C HIS A 299 12.50 11.45 3.27
N GLN A 300 13.28 10.40 3.23
CA GLN A 300 13.66 9.59 4.40
C GLN A 300 14.16 10.44 5.57
N THR A 301 13.53 10.34 6.73
CA THR A 301 13.74 11.11 7.96
C THR A 301 13.37 12.60 7.91
N ASN A 302 12.95 13.13 6.78
CA ASN A 302 12.71 14.56 6.58
C ASN A 302 11.66 14.81 5.48
N SER A 303 10.38 14.49 5.74
CA SER A 303 9.31 14.68 4.74
C SER A 303 9.22 16.15 4.31
N PHE A 304 9.18 16.38 3.00
CA PHE A 304 8.96 17.72 2.47
C PHE A 304 7.45 17.98 2.40
N MET A 305 7.03 19.14 2.91
CA MET A 305 5.62 19.45 3.18
C MET A 305 5.23 20.80 2.61
N ALA A 306 4.20 20.88 1.78
CA ALA A 306 3.61 22.18 1.42
C ALA A 306 2.88 22.83 2.62
N ASN A 307 2.25 21.99 3.42
CA ASN A 307 1.56 22.33 4.66
C ASN A 307 1.54 21.10 5.59
N VAL A 308 1.20 21.29 6.85
CA VAL A 308 1.13 20.23 7.87
C VAL A 308 -0.33 19.89 8.23
N GLY A 309 -1.17 19.67 7.21
CA GLY A 309 -2.51 19.10 7.38
C GLY A 309 -2.45 17.68 7.94
N GLU A 310 -3.46 17.27 8.72
CA GLU A 310 -3.45 16.01 9.47
C GLU A 310 -3.27 14.78 8.57
N SER A 311 -4.07 14.69 7.51
CA SER A 311 -4.03 13.55 6.57
C SER A 311 -2.71 13.51 5.79
N LEU A 312 -2.24 14.67 5.29
CA LEU A 312 -0.97 14.76 4.58
C LEU A 312 0.20 14.39 5.50
N SER A 313 0.24 14.94 6.71
CA SER A 313 1.29 14.63 7.67
C SER A 313 1.34 13.15 8.06
N ALA A 314 0.18 12.48 8.17
CA ALA A 314 0.09 11.05 8.44
C ALA A 314 0.53 10.21 7.23
N HIS A 315 0.20 10.65 6.00
CA HIS A 315 0.60 9.99 4.76
C HIS A 315 2.12 10.01 4.59
N GLU A 316 2.73 11.19 4.59
CA GLU A 316 4.19 11.34 4.43
C GLU A 316 4.99 10.66 5.54
N LEU A 317 4.44 10.63 6.76
CA LEU A 317 5.04 9.88 7.85
C LEU A 317 4.96 8.37 7.65
N ALA A 318 3.85 7.85 7.11
CA ALA A 318 3.65 6.42 6.90
C ALA A 318 4.68 5.82 5.92
N HIS A 319 5.12 6.62 4.97
CA HIS A 319 6.18 6.24 4.03
C HIS A 319 7.48 5.84 4.71
N GLN A 320 7.78 6.36 5.90
CA GLN A 320 8.98 5.97 6.63
C GLN A 320 9.05 4.44 6.87
N TRP A 321 7.90 3.76 6.99
CA TRP A 321 7.79 2.30 7.04
C TRP A 321 7.60 1.66 5.66
N PHE A 322 6.75 2.28 4.80
CA PHE A 322 6.29 1.76 3.52
C PHE A 322 6.65 2.73 2.38
N GLY A 323 7.84 2.58 1.82
CA GLY A 323 8.49 3.47 0.88
C GLY A 323 9.98 3.63 1.21
N ASP A 324 10.28 4.03 2.45
CA ASP A 324 11.65 4.31 2.89
C ASP A 324 12.34 3.08 3.47
N LYS A 325 11.79 2.47 4.52
CA LYS A 325 12.36 1.24 5.08
C LYS A 325 12.27 0.09 4.07
N ILE A 326 11.07 -0.15 3.55
CA ILE A 326 10.83 -1.13 2.50
C ILE A 326 10.30 -0.39 1.29
N THR A 327 11.11 -0.27 0.26
CA THR A 327 10.79 0.41 -0.99
C THR A 327 10.20 -0.59 -1.99
N CYS A 328 9.29 -0.18 -2.86
CA CYS A 328 8.81 -1.02 -3.94
C CYS A 328 9.98 -1.44 -4.86
N GLY A 329 10.09 -2.73 -5.17
CA GLY A 329 11.18 -3.28 -6.01
C GLY A 329 10.91 -3.12 -7.51
N SER A 330 9.84 -2.46 -7.87
CA SER A 330 9.44 -2.08 -9.23
C SER A 330 8.34 -1.03 -9.14
N TRP A 331 8.33 -0.06 -10.04
CA TRP A 331 7.22 0.90 -10.16
C TRP A 331 5.88 0.23 -10.50
N GLN A 332 5.87 -1.04 -10.92
CA GLN A 332 4.64 -1.83 -11.03
C GLN A 332 3.97 -2.08 -9.67
N ASP A 333 4.78 -2.11 -8.61
CA ASP A 333 4.37 -2.41 -7.23
C ASP A 333 4.31 -1.16 -6.34
N ILE A 334 4.27 0.05 -6.92
CA ILE A 334 4.29 1.33 -6.19
C ILE A 334 3.16 1.44 -5.13
N TRP A 335 2.06 0.71 -5.27
CA TRP A 335 1.00 0.66 -4.27
C TRP A 335 1.48 0.16 -2.88
N LEU A 336 2.65 -0.53 -2.84
CA LEU A 336 3.30 -0.91 -1.58
C LEU A 336 3.85 0.30 -0.80
N ASN A 337 4.13 1.40 -1.50
CA ASN A 337 4.42 2.70 -0.90
C ASN A 337 3.09 3.45 -0.69
N GLU A 338 2.46 3.88 -1.76
CA GLU A 338 1.33 4.82 -1.78
C GLU A 338 0.03 4.26 -1.19
N GLY A 339 -0.28 3.00 -1.52
CA GLY A 339 -1.48 2.33 -0.99
C GLY A 339 -1.38 2.12 0.53
N PHE A 340 -0.19 1.75 1.03
CA PHE A 340 0.04 1.67 2.47
C PHE A 340 0.00 3.04 3.14
N ALA A 341 0.69 4.04 2.60
CA ALA A 341 0.70 5.38 3.18
C ALA A 341 -0.72 5.97 3.26
N THR A 342 -1.50 5.82 2.18
CA THR A 342 -2.91 6.20 2.15
C THR A 342 -3.74 5.44 3.20
N HIS A 343 -3.52 4.13 3.33
CA HIS A 343 -4.24 3.31 4.33
C HIS A 343 -3.92 3.74 5.76
N LEU A 344 -2.66 3.99 6.07
CA LEU A 344 -2.24 4.43 7.40
C LEU A 344 -2.80 5.82 7.73
N ALA A 345 -2.79 6.73 6.76
CA ALA A 345 -3.43 8.04 6.90
C ALA A 345 -4.95 7.92 7.15
N SER A 346 -5.65 7.07 6.37
CA SER A 346 -7.08 6.78 6.58
C SER A 346 -7.33 6.18 7.96
N MET A 347 -6.52 5.22 8.42
CA MET A 347 -6.60 4.65 9.78
C MET A 347 -6.41 5.70 10.87
N PHE A 348 -5.44 6.61 10.71
CA PHE A 348 -5.22 7.70 11.65
C PHE A 348 -6.44 8.62 11.74
N MET A 349 -7.02 8.95 10.59
CA MET A 349 -8.23 9.77 10.52
C MET A 349 -9.45 9.06 11.09
N GLU A 350 -9.63 7.75 10.85
CA GLU A 350 -10.70 6.94 11.45
C GLU A 350 -10.57 6.85 12.98
N MET A 351 -9.33 6.73 13.50
CA MET A 351 -9.09 6.76 14.95
C MET A 351 -9.45 8.11 15.56
N LYS A 352 -9.12 9.19 14.88
CA LYS A 352 -9.34 10.56 15.38
C LYS A 352 -10.79 11.01 15.22
N TYR A 353 -11.47 10.55 14.19
CA TYR A 353 -12.84 10.91 13.80
C TYR A 353 -13.66 9.67 13.46
N PRO A 354 -13.95 8.77 14.45
CA PRO A 354 -14.57 7.47 14.21
C PRO A 354 -15.98 7.56 13.59
N GLU A 355 -16.68 8.67 13.84
CA GLU A 355 -18.00 8.93 13.25
C GLU A 355 -17.97 9.07 11.72
N ASN A 356 -16.82 9.37 11.15
CA ASN A 356 -16.63 9.55 9.70
C ASN A 356 -16.12 8.29 8.98
N ALA A 357 -15.74 7.24 9.71
CA ALA A 357 -15.09 6.06 9.15
C ALA A 357 -15.89 5.39 8.02
N ILE A 358 -17.19 5.16 8.25
CA ILE A 358 -18.07 4.52 7.26
C ILE A 358 -18.28 5.41 6.03
N SER A 359 -18.50 6.72 6.24
CA SER A 359 -18.71 7.66 5.14
C SER A 359 -17.44 7.85 4.29
N ASN A 360 -16.27 7.82 4.92
CA ASN A 360 -14.97 7.89 4.23
C ASN A 360 -14.76 6.67 3.33
N ARG A 361 -14.90 5.45 3.88
CA ARG A 361 -14.79 4.21 3.11
C ARG A 361 -15.81 4.13 1.96
N SER A 362 -17.06 4.56 2.20
CA SER A 362 -18.08 4.67 1.15
C SER A 362 -17.64 5.60 0.02
N SER A 363 -17.07 6.77 0.36
CA SER A 363 -16.59 7.75 -0.61
C SER A 363 -15.40 7.24 -1.42
N GLU A 364 -14.47 6.52 -0.76
CA GLU A 364 -13.34 5.85 -1.42
C GLU A 364 -13.84 4.81 -2.44
N ILE A 365 -14.80 3.96 -2.05
CA ILE A 365 -15.39 2.96 -2.96
C ILE A 365 -16.08 3.63 -4.14
N MET A 366 -16.83 4.73 -3.93
CA MET A 366 -17.43 5.49 -5.02
C MET A 366 -16.36 6.04 -5.98
N ALA A 367 -15.27 6.56 -5.48
CA ALA A 367 -14.16 7.05 -6.30
C ALA A 367 -13.48 5.91 -7.09
N ILE A 368 -13.21 4.77 -6.44
CA ILE A 368 -12.63 3.59 -7.10
C ILE A 368 -13.53 3.06 -8.21
N THR A 369 -14.83 2.96 -7.96
CA THR A 369 -15.82 2.34 -8.84
C THR A 369 -16.41 3.30 -9.88
N ALA A 370 -15.98 4.57 -9.90
CA ALA A 370 -16.37 5.55 -10.91
C ALA A 370 -15.98 5.12 -12.34
N ASP A 371 -14.88 4.35 -12.45
CA ASP A 371 -14.42 3.73 -13.68
C ASP A 371 -14.02 2.25 -13.39
N SER A 372 -14.42 1.35 -14.29
CA SER A 372 -14.13 -0.09 -14.17
C SER A 372 -12.76 -0.50 -14.74
N SER A 373 -12.07 0.38 -15.47
CA SER A 373 -10.80 0.10 -16.10
C SER A 373 -9.61 0.24 -15.15
N GLY A 374 -8.50 -0.40 -15.47
CA GLY A 374 -7.22 -0.29 -14.77
C GLY A 374 -7.09 -1.18 -13.53
N SER A 375 -5.89 -1.69 -13.33
CA SER A 375 -5.48 -2.52 -12.17
C SER A 375 -4.66 -1.69 -11.17
N VAL A 376 -4.49 -2.19 -9.95
CA VAL A 376 -3.55 -1.62 -8.99
C VAL A 376 -2.11 -1.84 -9.48
N LYS A 377 -1.81 -3.01 -10.04
CA LYS A 377 -0.55 -3.27 -10.73
C LYS A 377 -0.37 -2.31 -11.88
N VAL A 378 0.70 -1.53 -11.86
CA VAL A 378 0.99 -0.56 -12.92
C VAL A 378 1.40 -1.29 -14.19
N ASP A 379 0.72 -1.01 -15.29
CA ASP A 379 0.92 -1.60 -16.61
C ASP A 379 1.92 -0.83 -17.49
N ASP A 380 2.04 0.49 -17.27
CA ASP A 380 3.00 1.37 -17.96
C ASP A 380 3.84 2.18 -16.96
N THR A 381 5.03 1.69 -16.66
CA THR A 381 5.99 2.35 -15.75
C THR A 381 6.74 3.53 -16.39
N ASN A 382 6.51 3.84 -17.66
CA ASN A 382 7.06 5.04 -18.30
C ASN A 382 6.10 6.24 -18.16
N ASN A 383 4.87 5.99 -17.78
CA ASN A 383 3.85 7.00 -17.61
C ASN A 383 3.72 7.37 -16.12
N VAL A 384 4.27 8.52 -15.74
CA VAL A 384 4.24 9.01 -14.35
C VAL A 384 2.81 9.13 -13.82
N ASN A 385 1.86 9.64 -14.63
CA ASN A 385 0.45 9.72 -14.24
C ASN A 385 -0.18 8.34 -13.99
N ARG A 386 0.33 7.30 -14.66
CA ARG A 386 -0.12 5.93 -14.41
C ARG A 386 0.50 5.34 -13.14
N ILE A 387 1.78 5.59 -12.90
CA ILE A 387 2.46 5.18 -11.65
C ILE A 387 1.71 5.78 -10.46
N PHE A 388 1.45 7.08 -10.46
CA PHE A 388 0.82 7.83 -9.37
C PHE A 388 -0.69 8.08 -9.61
N SER A 389 -1.39 7.05 -10.10
CA SER A 389 -2.84 7.11 -10.30
C SER A 389 -3.58 7.19 -8.96
N GLY A 390 -4.15 8.35 -8.63
CA GLY A 390 -4.91 8.56 -7.38
C GLY A 390 -6.00 7.52 -7.16
N ARG A 391 -6.74 7.14 -8.22
CA ARG A 391 -7.79 6.13 -8.14
C ARG A 391 -7.26 4.72 -7.94
N LEU A 392 -6.18 4.32 -8.64
CA LEU A 392 -5.72 2.94 -8.69
C LEU A 392 -4.59 2.65 -7.68
N THR A 393 -3.56 3.48 -7.68
CA THR A 393 -2.37 3.28 -6.86
C THR A 393 -2.64 3.65 -5.39
N TYR A 394 -3.23 4.83 -5.16
CA TYR A 394 -3.54 5.35 -3.82
C TYR A 394 -4.83 4.74 -3.28
N THR A 395 -5.99 5.13 -3.81
CA THR A 395 -7.28 4.81 -3.19
C THR A 395 -7.62 3.32 -3.29
N LYS A 396 -7.52 2.69 -4.49
CA LYS A 396 -7.76 1.25 -4.63
C LYS A 396 -6.69 0.44 -3.92
N GLY A 397 -5.40 0.86 -3.99
CA GLY A 397 -4.30 0.23 -3.25
C GLY A 397 -4.55 0.23 -1.74
N SER A 398 -4.93 1.37 -1.16
CA SER A 398 -5.34 1.49 0.25
C SER A 398 -6.50 0.56 0.59
N HIS A 399 -7.53 0.53 -0.25
CA HIS A 399 -8.73 -0.25 0.03
C HIS A 399 -8.49 -1.77 -0.04
N LEU A 400 -7.50 -2.24 -0.81
CA LEU A 400 -7.07 -3.65 -0.76
C LEU A 400 -6.57 -4.05 0.64
N LEU A 401 -5.97 -3.13 1.39
CA LEU A 401 -5.54 -3.40 2.76
C LEU A 401 -6.73 -3.48 3.72
N TYR A 402 -7.78 -2.65 3.55
CA TYR A 402 -9.05 -2.82 4.27
C TYR A 402 -9.68 -4.18 3.97
N MET A 403 -9.70 -4.60 2.71
CA MET A 403 -10.23 -5.91 2.31
C MET A 403 -9.43 -7.08 2.91
N LEU A 404 -8.09 -6.96 2.97
CA LEU A 404 -7.23 -7.96 3.62
C LEU A 404 -7.47 -8.03 5.13
N ARG A 405 -7.64 -6.87 5.80
CA ARG A 405 -8.04 -6.81 7.22
C ARG A 405 -9.36 -7.52 7.46
N PHE A 406 -10.38 -7.24 6.63
CA PHE A 406 -11.69 -7.89 6.74
C PHE A 406 -11.60 -9.40 6.49
N LYS A 407 -10.79 -9.84 5.51
CA LYS A 407 -10.63 -11.25 5.16
C LYS A 407 -9.87 -12.05 6.21
N LEU A 408 -8.84 -11.47 6.82
CA LEU A 408 -7.92 -12.15 7.75
C LEU A 408 -8.26 -11.90 9.23
N GLY A 409 -8.99 -10.82 9.51
CA GLY A 409 -9.19 -10.27 10.85
C GLY A 409 -8.00 -9.40 11.30
N ASP A 410 -8.28 -8.38 12.11
CA ASP A 410 -7.29 -7.36 12.50
C ASP A 410 -6.05 -7.95 13.18
N ASP A 411 -6.22 -8.86 14.13
CA ASP A 411 -5.09 -9.45 14.89
C ASP A 411 -4.09 -10.15 13.96
N VAL A 412 -4.60 -10.94 13.02
CA VAL A 412 -3.78 -11.67 12.05
C VAL A 412 -3.16 -10.72 11.04
N PHE A 413 -3.93 -9.77 10.52
CA PHE A 413 -3.47 -8.77 9.56
C PHE A 413 -2.31 -7.96 10.14
N PHE A 414 -2.48 -7.30 11.28
CA PHE A 414 -1.42 -6.47 11.87
C PHE A 414 -0.19 -7.28 12.30
N LYS A 415 -0.38 -8.52 12.76
CA LYS A 415 0.73 -9.43 13.02
C LYS A 415 1.52 -9.75 11.74
N ALA A 416 0.83 -9.97 10.62
CA ALA A 416 1.45 -10.26 9.33
C ALA A 416 2.18 -9.04 8.74
N ILE A 417 1.62 -7.83 8.90
CA ILE A 417 2.29 -6.60 8.47
C ILE A 417 3.56 -6.35 9.32
N ARG A 418 3.52 -6.59 10.64
CA ARG A 418 4.73 -6.52 11.46
C ARG A 418 5.77 -7.58 11.07
N ALA A 419 5.34 -8.77 10.67
CA ALA A 419 6.24 -9.80 10.13
C ALA A 419 6.89 -9.34 8.82
N TYR A 420 6.11 -8.75 7.90
CA TYR A 420 6.62 -8.17 6.66
C TYR A 420 7.65 -7.05 6.93
N GLN A 421 7.37 -6.15 7.88
CA GLN A 421 8.30 -5.09 8.28
C GLN A 421 9.63 -5.63 8.86
N ASN A 422 9.64 -6.84 9.40
CA ASN A 422 10.82 -7.49 10.01
C ASN A 422 11.40 -8.62 9.15
N ASP A 423 10.86 -8.88 7.96
CA ASP A 423 11.40 -9.89 7.05
C ASP A 423 12.77 -9.45 6.52
N THR A 424 13.83 -10.16 6.94
CA THR A 424 15.23 -9.83 6.59
C THR A 424 15.52 -9.85 5.09
N LYS A 425 14.62 -10.40 4.28
CA LYS A 425 14.77 -10.40 2.81
C LYS A 425 14.40 -9.06 2.19
N VAL A 426 13.59 -8.25 2.87
CA VAL A 426 13.05 -7.01 2.32
C VAL A 426 13.25 -5.80 3.24
N ALA A 427 13.44 -6.00 4.55
CA ALA A 427 13.66 -4.92 5.53
C ALA A 427 14.92 -4.12 5.17
N HIS A 428 14.79 -2.80 5.11
CA HIS A 428 15.80 -1.86 4.60
C HIS A 428 16.26 -2.14 3.16
N GLY A 429 15.41 -2.81 2.37
CA GLY A 429 15.63 -3.17 0.98
C GLY A 429 14.39 -2.89 0.13
N PHE A 430 14.16 -3.79 -0.81
CA PHE A 430 13.07 -3.69 -1.78
C PHE A 430 12.11 -4.86 -1.66
N ALA A 431 10.82 -4.61 -1.93
CA ALA A 431 9.79 -5.64 -1.95
C ALA A 431 8.90 -5.53 -3.19
N LYS A 432 8.36 -6.66 -3.60
CA LYS A 432 7.28 -6.77 -4.59
C LYS A 432 6.01 -7.26 -3.90
N THR A 433 4.87 -7.14 -4.57
CA THR A 433 3.58 -7.65 -4.05
C THR A 433 3.66 -9.11 -3.60
N ALA A 434 4.44 -9.96 -4.29
CA ALA A 434 4.66 -11.35 -3.90
C ALA A 434 5.36 -11.51 -2.53
N ASP A 435 6.18 -10.55 -2.11
CA ASP A 435 6.83 -10.56 -0.80
C ASP A 435 5.84 -10.24 0.33
N LEU A 436 4.94 -9.29 0.10
CA LEU A 436 3.83 -9.01 1.00
C LEU A 436 2.90 -10.23 1.10
N GLN A 437 2.48 -10.81 -0.03
CA GLN A 437 1.64 -12.01 -0.07
C GLN A 437 2.27 -13.15 0.74
N ARG A 438 3.55 -13.44 0.52
CA ARG A 438 4.28 -14.48 1.26
C ARG A 438 4.19 -14.28 2.77
N ASN A 439 4.37 -13.06 3.26
CA ASN A 439 4.31 -12.75 4.69
C ASN A 439 2.88 -12.87 5.25
N LEU A 440 1.88 -12.38 4.50
CA LEU A 440 0.46 -12.53 4.88
C LEU A 440 0.06 -14.00 4.96
N GLU A 441 0.42 -14.82 3.96
CA GLU A 441 0.14 -16.26 3.94
C GLU A 441 0.87 -17.02 5.05
N ALA A 442 2.13 -16.68 5.32
CA ALA A 442 2.91 -17.34 6.36
C ALA A 442 2.33 -17.15 7.76
N VAL A 443 1.74 -15.99 8.04
CA VAL A 443 1.15 -15.69 9.36
C VAL A 443 -0.29 -16.16 9.46
N SER A 444 -1.09 -16.00 8.39
CA SER A 444 -2.53 -16.33 8.39
C SER A 444 -2.82 -17.80 8.14
N GLY A 445 -1.93 -18.52 7.44
CA GLY A 445 -2.20 -19.85 6.90
C GLY A 445 -3.20 -19.87 5.72
N VAL A 446 -3.70 -18.70 5.30
CA VAL A 446 -4.69 -18.55 4.21
C VAL A 446 -3.97 -18.28 2.89
N LYS A 447 -4.34 -19.03 1.82
CA LYS A 447 -3.85 -18.75 0.47
C LYS A 447 -4.51 -17.49 -0.11
N LEU A 448 -3.71 -16.61 -0.70
CA LEU A 448 -4.13 -15.31 -1.20
C LEU A 448 -3.90 -15.15 -2.72
N ASP A 449 -3.53 -16.22 -3.44
CA ASP A 449 -3.30 -16.17 -4.90
C ASP A 449 -4.53 -15.64 -5.65
N SER A 450 -5.75 -16.12 -5.29
CA SER A 450 -7.00 -15.63 -5.88
C SER A 450 -7.22 -14.14 -5.57
N PHE A 451 -6.93 -13.72 -4.35
CA PHE A 451 -7.08 -12.32 -3.96
C PHE A 451 -6.20 -11.40 -4.81
N PHE A 452 -4.89 -11.64 -4.86
CA PHE A 452 -3.96 -10.77 -5.59
C PHE A 452 -4.20 -10.82 -7.10
N ARG A 453 -4.49 -11.98 -7.68
CA ARG A 453 -4.84 -12.09 -9.10
C ARG A 453 -6.10 -11.30 -9.45
N GLN A 454 -7.14 -11.33 -8.60
CA GLN A 454 -8.42 -10.69 -8.87
C GLN A 454 -8.40 -9.18 -8.56
N TRP A 455 -7.76 -8.76 -7.48
CA TRP A 455 -7.87 -7.41 -6.97
C TRP A 455 -6.65 -6.51 -7.26
N TYR A 456 -5.43 -7.09 -7.26
CA TYR A 456 -4.21 -6.37 -7.59
C TYR A 456 -3.95 -6.35 -9.11
N GLU A 457 -4.02 -7.52 -9.77
CA GLU A 457 -3.79 -7.63 -11.23
C GLU A 457 -5.07 -7.42 -12.04
N GLY A 458 -6.24 -7.76 -11.50
CA GLY A 458 -7.53 -7.66 -12.15
C GLY A 458 -8.09 -6.24 -12.13
N GLN A 459 -9.02 -5.99 -13.06
CA GLN A 459 -9.72 -4.71 -13.22
C GLN A 459 -11.19 -4.86 -12.82
N GLY A 460 -11.82 -3.72 -12.47
CA GLY A 460 -13.22 -3.67 -12.11
C GLY A 460 -13.53 -4.06 -10.67
N HIS A 461 -14.77 -4.42 -10.44
CA HIS A 461 -15.37 -4.77 -9.14
C HIS A 461 -16.62 -5.63 -9.31
N PRO A 462 -17.07 -6.36 -8.27
CA PRO A 462 -18.32 -7.08 -8.27
C PRO A 462 -19.52 -6.15 -8.03
N ARG A 463 -20.69 -6.61 -8.54
CA ARG A 463 -22.02 -6.14 -8.18
C ARG A 463 -22.76 -7.32 -7.58
N TYR A 464 -23.07 -7.28 -6.29
CA TYR A 464 -23.72 -8.37 -5.59
C TYR A 464 -25.24 -8.31 -5.74
N LYS A 465 -25.86 -9.47 -6.03
CA LYS A 465 -27.30 -9.68 -5.87
C LYS A 465 -27.53 -10.74 -4.80
N VAL A 466 -28.14 -10.34 -3.69
CA VAL A 466 -28.42 -11.21 -2.54
C VAL A 466 -29.91 -11.56 -2.55
N LEU A 467 -30.24 -12.82 -2.85
CA LEU A 467 -31.57 -13.37 -2.63
C LEU A 467 -31.62 -14.02 -1.26
N TRP A 468 -32.67 -13.76 -0.49
CA TRP A 468 -32.78 -14.37 0.83
C TRP A 468 -34.23 -14.69 1.21
N SER A 469 -34.42 -15.69 2.05
CA SER A 469 -35.73 -16.04 2.62
C SER A 469 -35.60 -16.35 4.11
N GLN A 470 -36.64 -16.05 4.86
CA GLN A 470 -36.76 -16.43 6.25
C GLN A 470 -37.10 -17.92 6.36
N ILE A 471 -36.42 -18.64 7.25
CA ILE A 471 -36.74 -20.01 7.63
C ILE A 471 -37.12 -20.02 9.11
N GLY A 472 -38.40 -20.21 9.41
CA GLY A 472 -38.91 -20.13 10.79
C GLY A 472 -38.63 -18.77 11.42
N ASN A 473 -38.36 -18.74 12.73
CA ASN A 473 -38.32 -17.50 13.50
C ASN A 473 -36.93 -16.92 13.73
N SER A 474 -35.84 -17.63 13.33
CA SER A 474 -34.48 -17.23 13.66
C SER A 474 -33.46 -17.38 12.53
N THR A 475 -33.81 -18.13 11.48
CA THR A 475 -32.82 -18.56 10.47
C THR A 475 -33.15 -17.94 9.11
N VAL A 476 -32.11 -17.58 8.36
CA VAL A 476 -32.22 -17.12 6.97
C VAL A 476 -31.45 -18.04 6.03
N LYS A 477 -32.04 -18.29 4.86
CA LYS A 477 -31.37 -18.87 3.69
C LYS A 477 -30.96 -17.71 2.79
N ILE A 478 -29.72 -17.72 2.33
CA ILE A 478 -29.10 -16.66 1.56
C ILE A 478 -28.49 -17.25 0.31
N LYS A 479 -28.71 -16.64 -0.84
CA LYS A 479 -28.05 -17.02 -2.09
C LYS A 479 -27.41 -15.79 -2.71
N ILE A 480 -26.11 -15.85 -2.97
CA ILE A 480 -25.33 -14.68 -3.41
C ILE A 480 -24.88 -14.89 -4.86
N TYR A 481 -25.33 -13.97 -5.70
CA TYR A 481 -24.87 -13.85 -7.08
C TYR A 481 -23.99 -12.61 -7.20
N GLN A 482 -23.07 -12.65 -8.16
CA GLN A 482 -22.37 -11.44 -8.59
C GLN A 482 -22.25 -11.36 -10.10
N SER A 483 -22.24 -10.16 -10.62
CA SER A 483 -21.74 -9.80 -11.94
C SER A 483 -20.51 -8.93 -11.77
N THR A 484 -19.63 -8.91 -12.76
CA THR A 484 -18.40 -8.11 -12.71
C THR A 484 -18.50 -6.90 -13.62
N SER A 485 -17.88 -5.81 -13.25
CA SER A 485 -17.89 -4.56 -14.02
C SER A 485 -16.87 -4.56 -15.17
N HIS A 486 -15.93 -5.53 -15.19
CA HIS A 486 -14.88 -5.67 -16.22
C HIS A 486 -14.60 -7.14 -16.53
N SER A 487 -14.31 -7.45 -17.79
CA SER A 487 -14.13 -8.84 -18.28
C SER A 487 -12.85 -9.53 -17.84
N SER A 488 -11.87 -8.79 -17.30
CA SER A 488 -10.59 -9.37 -16.82
C SER A 488 -10.75 -10.31 -15.62
N VAL A 489 -11.84 -10.17 -14.86
CA VAL A 489 -12.16 -11.01 -13.70
C VAL A 489 -13.58 -11.54 -13.85
N ALA A 490 -13.71 -12.86 -13.94
CA ALA A 490 -15.01 -13.51 -14.07
C ALA A 490 -15.78 -13.58 -12.74
N PHE A 491 -15.06 -13.63 -11.62
CA PHE A 491 -15.61 -13.75 -10.28
C PHE A 491 -14.61 -13.23 -9.24
N PHE A 492 -15.08 -12.40 -8.30
CA PHE A 492 -14.30 -11.87 -7.19
C PHE A 492 -14.59 -12.67 -5.91
N GLU A 493 -13.62 -13.40 -5.43
CA GLU A 493 -13.73 -14.27 -4.27
C GLU A 493 -13.44 -13.50 -2.98
N MET A 494 -14.50 -13.21 -2.21
CA MET A 494 -14.39 -12.48 -0.93
C MET A 494 -15.47 -12.91 0.06
N PRO A 495 -15.20 -12.84 1.37
CA PRO A 495 -16.26 -12.85 2.37
C PRO A 495 -17.13 -11.59 2.21
N VAL A 496 -18.45 -11.75 2.34
CA VAL A 496 -19.44 -10.66 2.23
C VAL A 496 -20.18 -10.55 3.55
N ALA A 497 -20.13 -9.37 4.17
CA ALA A 497 -20.90 -9.06 5.37
C ALA A 497 -22.35 -8.73 5.01
N LEU A 498 -23.30 -9.30 5.74
CA LEU A 498 -24.72 -9.14 5.53
C LEU A 498 -25.39 -8.78 6.87
N LYS A 499 -25.88 -7.55 7.03
CA LYS A 499 -26.58 -7.11 8.21
C LYS A 499 -28.07 -7.29 8.03
N PHE A 500 -28.64 -8.31 8.67
CA PHE A 500 -30.07 -8.51 8.77
C PHE A 500 -30.66 -7.66 9.89
N LYS A 501 -31.85 -7.08 9.67
CA LYS A 501 -32.51 -6.24 10.66
C LYS A 501 -34.04 -6.30 10.59
N ASN A 502 -34.67 -6.00 11.72
CA ASN A 502 -36.06 -5.59 11.86
C ASN A 502 -36.15 -4.31 12.71
N ALA A 503 -37.33 -3.93 13.17
CA ALA A 503 -37.54 -2.70 13.95
C ALA A 503 -36.80 -2.71 15.33
N GLN A 504 -36.48 -3.87 15.91
CA GLN A 504 -35.94 -4.03 17.27
C GLN A 504 -34.55 -4.64 17.33
N GLN A 505 -34.14 -5.38 16.30
CA GLN A 505 -32.94 -6.21 16.32
C GLN A 505 -32.17 -6.12 15.02
N GLU A 506 -30.85 -6.23 15.12
CA GLU A 506 -29.96 -6.40 13.98
C GLU A 506 -28.86 -7.41 14.27
N LYS A 507 -28.40 -8.13 13.25
CA LYS A 507 -27.27 -9.06 13.32
C LYS A 507 -26.54 -9.10 11.99
N THR A 508 -25.21 -8.94 12.06
CA THR A 508 -24.34 -9.13 10.91
C THR A 508 -23.85 -10.57 10.88
N VAL A 509 -23.93 -11.21 9.72
CA VAL A 509 -23.36 -12.52 9.40
C VAL A 509 -22.42 -12.37 8.21
N VAL A 510 -21.39 -13.24 8.14
CA VAL A 510 -20.43 -13.23 7.03
C VAL A 510 -20.63 -14.49 6.20
N ALA A 511 -20.69 -14.31 4.87
CA ALA A 511 -20.75 -15.36 3.87
C ALA A 511 -19.43 -15.37 3.09
N ASP A 512 -18.63 -16.44 3.20
CA ASP A 512 -17.37 -16.58 2.47
C ASP A 512 -17.66 -17.14 1.06
N VAL A 513 -17.86 -16.22 0.10
CA VAL A 513 -18.40 -16.51 -1.23
C VAL A 513 -17.29 -16.99 -2.17
N LYS A 514 -17.42 -18.23 -2.65
CA LYS A 514 -16.42 -18.90 -3.50
C LYS A 514 -16.84 -19.03 -4.97
N PHE A 515 -18.16 -19.05 -5.23
CA PHE A 515 -18.69 -19.16 -6.58
C PHE A 515 -20.05 -18.49 -6.71
N ASN A 516 -20.43 -18.20 -7.95
CA ASN A 516 -21.67 -17.49 -8.26
C ASN A 516 -22.90 -18.34 -7.95
N GLY A 517 -23.84 -17.77 -7.18
CA GLY A 517 -25.06 -18.46 -6.74
C GLY A 517 -24.86 -19.36 -5.53
N GLU A 518 -23.77 -19.21 -4.76
CA GLU A 518 -23.52 -19.98 -3.54
C GLU A 518 -24.59 -19.71 -2.48
N THR A 519 -24.98 -20.77 -1.77
CA THR A 519 -26.08 -20.75 -0.80
C THR A 519 -25.56 -20.92 0.61
N PHE A 520 -26.04 -20.08 1.53
CA PHE A 520 -25.69 -20.07 2.94
C PHE A 520 -26.94 -20.15 3.80
N ILE A 521 -26.84 -20.81 4.96
CA ILE A 521 -27.87 -20.81 6.00
C ILE A 521 -27.24 -20.20 7.25
N ARG A 522 -27.92 -19.22 7.85
CA ARG A 522 -27.41 -18.52 9.03
C ARG A 522 -28.52 -18.33 10.05
N ASP A 523 -28.22 -18.64 11.30
CA ASP A 523 -29.08 -18.27 12.42
C ASP A 523 -28.84 -16.81 12.77
N ILE A 524 -29.85 -15.99 12.71
CA ILE A 524 -29.83 -14.58 13.06
C ILE A 524 -30.56 -14.28 14.37
N GLY A 525 -31.32 -15.25 14.90
CA GLY A 525 -32.02 -15.15 16.20
C GLY A 525 -33.39 -14.46 16.16
N PHE A 526 -33.81 -13.91 15.01
CA PHE A 526 -35.09 -13.18 14.86
C PHE A 526 -35.62 -13.28 13.43
N VAL A 527 -36.86 -12.79 13.24
CA VAL A 527 -37.45 -12.61 11.90
C VAL A 527 -36.99 -11.28 11.32
N ALA A 528 -36.28 -11.32 10.20
CA ALA A 528 -35.76 -10.13 9.55
C ALA A 528 -36.75 -9.53 8.53
N ASP A 529 -36.73 -8.21 8.42
CA ASP A 529 -37.46 -7.44 7.42
C ASP A 529 -36.62 -7.08 6.21
N SER A 530 -35.30 -6.86 6.43
CA SER A 530 -34.37 -6.41 5.40
C SER A 530 -32.95 -6.90 5.67
N VAL A 531 -32.09 -6.79 4.62
CA VAL A 531 -30.65 -7.04 4.69
C VAL A 531 -29.89 -5.89 4.05
N ILE A 532 -28.78 -5.47 4.67
CA ILE A 532 -27.82 -4.50 4.13
C ILE A 532 -26.56 -5.28 3.75
N ILE A 533 -26.11 -5.10 2.53
CA ILE A 533 -24.88 -5.73 2.01
C ILE A 533 -23.71 -4.82 2.35
N ASP A 534 -22.65 -5.39 2.96
CA ASP A 534 -21.42 -4.70 3.36
C ASP A 534 -21.67 -3.37 4.09
N PRO A 535 -22.32 -3.40 5.27
CA PRO A 535 -22.79 -2.19 5.96
C PRO A 535 -21.68 -1.25 6.40
N GLU A 536 -20.43 -1.72 6.46
CA GLU A 536 -19.25 -0.96 6.91
C GLU A 536 -18.30 -0.62 5.76
N TYR A 537 -18.69 -0.94 4.51
CA TYR A 537 -17.89 -0.64 3.31
C TYR A 537 -16.46 -1.20 3.35
N TRP A 538 -16.35 -2.47 3.71
CA TRP A 538 -15.07 -3.20 3.62
C TRP A 538 -14.69 -3.60 2.19
N LEU A 539 -15.69 -3.76 1.30
CA LEU A 539 -15.50 -4.35 -0.03
C LEU A 539 -15.63 -3.31 -1.13
N ILE A 540 -14.72 -3.34 -2.09
CA ILE A 540 -14.89 -2.59 -3.34
C ILE A 540 -16.03 -3.24 -4.12
N SER A 541 -17.24 -2.72 -4.00
CA SER A 541 -18.43 -3.18 -4.74
C SER A 541 -19.38 -2.03 -4.99
N ARG A 542 -20.22 -2.13 -6.03
CA ARG A 542 -21.20 -1.10 -6.38
C ARG A 542 -22.46 -1.72 -6.96
N ASP A 543 -23.56 -0.97 -6.95
CA ASP A 543 -24.86 -1.37 -7.50
C ASP A 543 -25.35 -2.69 -6.90
N ASN A 544 -25.07 -2.91 -5.61
CA ASN A 544 -25.52 -4.07 -4.87
C ASN A 544 -27.03 -4.04 -4.66
N SER A 545 -27.68 -5.20 -4.74
CA SER A 545 -29.11 -5.34 -4.53
C SER A 545 -29.46 -6.54 -3.66
N SER A 546 -30.54 -6.43 -2.91
CA SER A 546 -31.09 -7.54 -2.13
C SER A 546 -32.58 -7.70 -2.39
N GLU A 547 -33.05 -8.94 -2.37
CA GLU A 547 -34.43 -9.28 -2.61
C GLU A 547 -34.89 -10.37 -1.62
N LYS A 548 -35.94 -10.12 -0.87
CA LYS A 548 -36.56 -11.09 0.02
C LYS A 548 -37.53 -11.95 -0.78
N MET A 549 -37.37 -13.26 -0.72
CA MET A 549 -38.18 -14.26 -1.38
C MET A 549 -39.08 -14.93 -0.36
N ASP A 550 -40.29 -15.28 -0.72
CA ASP A 550 -41.17 -16.09 0.13
C ASP A 550 -40.55 -17.48 0.38
N VAL A 551 -40.03 -18.08 -0.67
CA VAL A 551 -39.27 -19.32 -0.63
C VAL A 551 -38.08 -19.22 -1.60
N LEU A 552 -36.86 -19.27 -1.09
CA LEU A 552 -35.67 -19.29 -1.92
C LEU A 552 -35.36 -20.73 -2.35
N ASP A 553 -35.39 -20.98 -3.67
CA ASP A 553 -35.34 -22.31 -4.29
C ASP A 553 -36.41 -23.23 -3.65
N PRO A 554 -37.64 -23.24 -4.17
CA PRO A 554 -38.62 -24.20 -3.72
C PRO A 554 -38.08 -25.60 -3.94
N VAL A 555 -37.64 -26.21 -2.83
CA VAL A 555 -37.08 -27.55 -2.84
C VAL A 555 -38.22 -28.49 -3.15
N LYS A 556 -38.08 -29.32 -4.18
CA LYS A 556 -38.99 -30.48 -4.40
C LYS A 556 -38.89 -31.51 -3.25
N SER A 557 -37.91 -31.35 -2.37
CA SER A 557 -37.72 -32.12 -1.13
C SER A 557 -37.36 -31.20 0.05
N ASN A 558 -37.91 -31.47 1.20
CA ASN A 558 -37.68 -30.74 2.47
C ASN A 558 -36.27 -31.01 3.07
N VAL A 559 -35.25 -31.20 2.26
CA VAL A 559 -33.88 -31.58 2.66
C VAL A 559 -32.86 -30.64 2.07
N LEU A 560 -31.96 -30.15 2.91
CA LEU A 560 -30.78 -29.39 2.53
C LEU A 560 -29.51 -30.09 3.06
N VAL A 561 -28.47 -30.15 2.21
CA VAL A 561 -27.15 -30.72 2.58
C VAL A 561 -26.10 -29.64 2.49
N TYR A 562 -25.32 -29.46 3.57
CA TYR A 562 -24.28 -28.44 3.65
C TYR A 562 -23.11 -28.91 4.56
N PRO A 563 -21.87 -28.57 4.20
CA PRO A 563 -21.45 -28.06 2.91
C PRO A 563 -21.60 -29.08 1.79
N ASN A 564 -21.77 -28.59 0.55
CA ASN A 564 -21.68 -29.40 -0.65
C ASN A 564 -21.02 -28.55 -1.75
N PRO A 565 -19.77 -28.79 -2.17
CA PRO A 565 -18.92 -29.94 -1.78
C PRO A 565 -18.54 -29.99 -0.29
N PHE A 566 -18.25 -31.22 0.20
CA PHE A 566 -17.85 -31.49 1.57
C PHE A 566 -16.46 -32.14 1.65
N GLN A 567 -15.88 -32.15 2.85
CA GLN A 567 -14.61 -32.84 3.14
C GLN A 567 -14.84 -33.97 4.16
N ASP A 568 -14.65 -33.68 5.44
CA ASP A 568 -14.69 -34.68 6.50
C ASP A 568 -16.09 -34.93 7.07
N GLN A 569 -17.01 -34.03 6.81
CA GLN A 569 -18.40 -34.13 7.23
C GLN A 569 -19.33 -33.22 6.41
N PHE A 570 -20.61 -33.52 6.42
CA PHE A 570 -21.67 -32.62 6.00
C PHE A 570 -22.85 -32.70 6.97
N SER A 571 -23.68 -31.67 6.97
CA SER A 571 -24.92 -31.62 7.73
C SER A 571 -26.13 -31.70 6.80
N VAL A 572 -27.11 -32.45 7.23
CA VAL A 572 -28.42 -32.55 6.57
C VAL A 572 -29.41 -31.80 7.42
N MET A 573 -29.99 -30.74 6.88
CA MET A 573 -31.14 -30.08 7.49
C MET A 573 -32.42 -30.64 6.88
N ILE A 574 -33.29 -31.13 7.72
CA ILE A 574 -34.56 -31.76 7.36
C ILE A 574 -35.70 -30.90 7.91
N SER A 575 -36.65 -30.54 7.05
CA SER A 575 -37.83 -29.78 7.47
C SER A 575 -39.09 -30.27 6.73
N ASN A 576 -40.24 -30.22 7.43
CA ASN A 576 -41.56 -30.59 6.91
C ASN A 576 -41.70 -32.05 6.44
N PHE A 577 -40.94 -32.99 7.03
CA PHE A 577 -41.16 -34.40 6.84
C PHE A 577 -42.44 -34.89 7.57
N LYS A 578 -43.11 -35.82 6.96
CA LYS A 578 -44.24 -36.53 7.60
C LYS A 578 -43.70 -37.77 8.28
N GLY A 579 -43.94 -37.84 9.62
CA GLY A 579 -43.52 -38.98 10.42
C GLY A 579 -42.54 -38.62 11.54
N SER A 580 -42.16 -39.60 12.32
CA SER A 580 -41.28 -39.49 13.49
C SER A 580 -39.83 -39.96 13.21
N SER A 581 -39.58 -40.56 12.05
CA SER A 581 -38.27 -41.12 11.69
C SER A 581 -37.96 -40.99 10.20
N ILE A 582 -36.68 -40.99 9.87
CA ILE A 582 -36.16 -41.03 8.48
C ILE A 582 -35.01 -42.00 8.37
N ALA A 583 -34.86 -42.61 7.17
CA ALA A 583 -33.69 -43.39 6.80
C ALA A 583 -32.79 -42.57 5.85
N LEU A 584 -31.55 -42.31 6.27
CA LEU A 584 -30.52 -41.68 5.45
C LEU A 584 -29.64 -42.74 4.82
N THR A 585 -29.50 -42.72 3.50
CA THR A 585 -28.65 -43.66 2.75
C THR A 585 -27.77 -42.88 1.76
N ILE A 586 -26.47 -43.17 1.75
CA ILE A 586 -25.52 -42.58 0.79
C ILE A 586 -25.10 -43.66 -0.21
N PHE A 587 -25.18 -43.34 -1.49
CA PHE A 587 -24.70 -44.18 -2.60
C PHE A 587 -23.50 -43.50 -3.27
N ASP A 588 -22.49 -44.28 -3.66
CA ASP A 588 -21.39 -43.82 -4.52
C ASP A 588 -21.83 -43.65 -5.99
N ALA A 589 -20.90 -43.20 -6.84
CA ALA A 589 -21.15 -42.97 -8.26
C ALA A 589 -21.53 -44.24 -9.03
N ALA A 590 -21.22 -45.42 -8.51
CA ALA A 590 -21.59 -46.74 -9.08
C ALA A 590 -22.95 -47.24 -8.54
N GLY A 591 -23.62 -46.48 -7.69
CA GLY A 591 -24.89 -46.87 -7.06
C GLY A 591 -24.74 -47.84 -5.89
N LYS A 592 -23.52 -48.10 -5.42
CA LYS A 592 -23.25 -48.91 -4.24
C LYS A 592 -23.56 -48.12 -2.98
N ARG A 593 -24.30 -48.74 -2.07
CA ARG A 593 -24.60 -48.16 -0.75
C ARG A 593 -23.34 -48.15 0.11
N VAL A 594 -22.91 -46.95 0.55
CA VAL A 594 -21.70 -46.71 1.36
C VAL A 594 -22.01 -46.27 2.80
N PHE A 595 -23.25 -45.84 3.04
CA PHE A 595 -23.70 -45.46 4.39
C PHE A 595 -25.23 -45.64 4.47
N THR A 596 -25.74 -46.06 5.64
CA THR A 596 -27.17 -46.00 5.95
C THR A 596 -27.37 -45.87 7.46
N GLN A 597 -28.29 -45.02 7.89
CA GLN A 597 -28.65 -44.84 9.29
C GLN A 597 -30.06 -44.27 9.41
N ASN A 598 -30.80 -44.74 10.43
CA ASN A 598 -32.10 -44.20 10.78
C ASN A 598 -31.96 -43.12 11.88
N TYR A 599 -32.76 -42.07 11.76
CA TYR A 599 -32.81 -40.94 12.71
C TYR A 599 -34.24 -40.69 13.14
N ASN A 600 -34.45 -40.50 14.45
CA ASN A 600 -35.72 -40.06 14.97
C ASN A 600 -35.78 -38.52 14.93
N LEU A 601 -36.88 -37.98 14.46
CA LEU A 601 -37.08 -36.54 14.29
C LEU A 601 -37.88 -35.99 15.49
N TYR A 602 -37.40 -34.92 16.11
CA TYR A 602 -38.12 -34.19 17.16
C TYR A 602 -38.63 -32.84 16.59
N GLN A 603 -39.95 -32.64 16.65
CA GLN A 603 -40.62 -31.38 16.27
C GLN A 603 -40.46 -30.91 14.80
N GLY A 604 -40.27 -31.81 13.83
CA GLY A 604 -40.36 -31.49 12.39
C GLY A 604 -39.18 -30.70 11.82
N ARG A 605 -38.09 -30.52 12.56
CA ARG A 605 -36.81 -29.96 12.10
C ARG A 605 -35.65 -30.62 12.82
N GLU A 606 -34.68 -31.10 12.08
CA GLU A 606 -33.43 -31.56 12.65
C GLU A 606 -32.21 -31.26 11.80
N PHE A 607 -31.11 -31.04 12.50
CA PHE A 607 -29.77 -30.95 11.91
C PHE A 607 -29.03 -32.25 12.24
N ILE A 608 -28.70 -33.01 11.19
CA ILE A 608 -27.98 -34.27 11.32
C ILE A 608 -26.60 -34.09 10.70
N THR A 609 -25.55 -34.15 11.49
CA THR A 609 -24.18 -34.11 10.98
C THR A 609 -23.68 -35.53 10.73
N ILE A 610 -23.18 -35.79 9.52
CA ILE A 610 -22.69 -37.10 9.06
C ILE A 610 -21.19 -37.01 8.86
N PRO A 611 -20.37 -37.74 9.65
CA PRO A 611 -18.94 -37.83 9.42
C PRO A 611 -18.66 -38.71 8.19
N THR A 612 -17.76 -38.23 7.33
CA THR A 612 -17.48 -38.84 6.03
C THR A 612 -16.00 -39.14 5.78
N ASN A 613 -15.16 -39.16 6.82
CA ASN A 613 -13.73 -39.40 6.73
C ASN A 613 -13.40 -40.74 6.05
N HIS A 614 -14.33 -41.69 6.12
CA HIS A 614 -14.21 -43.03 5.52
C HIS A 614 -14.58 -43.11 4.03
N LEU A 615 -15.12 -42.02 3.45
CA LEU A 615 -15.48 -41.94 2.04
C LEU A 615 -14.31 -41.41 1.22
N ALA A 616 -14.14 -41.90 0.00
CA ALA A 616 -13.16 -41.38 -0.96
C ALA A 616 -13.68 -40.07 -1.61
N SER A 617 -12.79 -39.28 -2.20
CA SER A 617 -13.19 -38.11 -3.01
C SER A 617 -13.99 -38.59 -4.22
N GLY A 618 -15.09 -37.89 -4.54
CA GLY A 618 -15.97 -38.32 -5.63
C GLY A 618 -17.41 -37.80 -5.52
N ARG A 619 -18.25 -38.29 -6.46
CA ARG A 619 -19.69 -37.97 -6.45
C ARG A 619 -20.46 -39.00 -5.63
N TYR A 620 -21.44 -38.53 -4.88
CA TYR A 620 -22.33 -39.31 -4.04
C TYR A 620 -23.78 -38.85 -4.24
N THR A 621 -24.70 -39.78 -3.98
CA THR A 621 -26.14 -39.46 -3.90
C THR A 621 -26.63 -39.78 -2.50
N LEU A 622 -27.14 -38.76 -1.80
CA LEU A 622 -27.87 -38.94 -0.56
C LEU A 622 -29.33 -39.24 -0.90
N SER A 623 -29.87 -40.28 -0.37
CA SER A 623 -31.27 -40.64 -0.40
C SER A 623 -31.85 -40.57 1.01
N ILE A 624 -32.95 -39.88 1.16
CA ILE A 624 -33.69 -39.77 2.42
C ILE A 624 -35.08 -40.35 2.20
N LEU A 625 -35.41 -41.33 3.00
CA LEU A 625 -36.69 -41.99 2.96
C LEU A 625 -37.45 -41.65 4.26
N ASP A 626 -38.64 -41.09 4.14
CA ASP A 626 -39.55 -40.87 5.27
C ASP A 626 -40.63 -41.95 5.36
N GLU A 627 -41.52 -41.83 6.30
CA GLU A 627 -42.63 -42.77 6.49
C GLU A 627 -43.66 -42.72 5.36
N SER A 628 -43.57 -41.76 4.40
CA SER A 628 -44.41 -41.73 3.20
C SER A 628 -43.95 -42.76 2.14
N GLY A 629 -42.71 -43.26 2.24
CA GLY A 629 -42.14 -44.22 1.31
C GLY A 629 -41.61 -43.65 0.01
N GLU A 630 -41.68 -42.32 -0.22
CA GLU A 630 -41.09 -41.65 -1.37
C GLU A 630 -39.68 -41.10 -1.03
N PRO A 631 -38.62 -41.53 -1.77
CA PRO A 631 -37.26 -41.06 -1.50
C PRO A 631 -36.99 -39.66 -2.05
N SER A 632 -36.45 -38.81 -1.23
CA SER A 632 -35.84 -37.54 -1.65
C SER A 632 -34.35 -37.76 -1.90
N THR A 633 -33.84 -37.41 -3.09
CA THR A 633 -32.42 -37.61 -3.46
C THR A 633 -31.69 -36.32 -3.72
N ILE A 634 -30.43 -36.24 -3.26
CA ILE A 634 -29.56 -35.09 -3.42
C ILE A 634 -28.18 -35.54 -3.92
N SER A 635 -27.69 -34.90 -4.97
CA SER A 635 -26.31 -35.11 -5.46
C SER A 635 -25.30 -34.31 -4.63
N MET A 636 -24.21 -34.96 -4.24
CA MET A 636 -23.17 -34.40 -3.39
C MET A 636 -21.79 -34.69 -3.99
N ILE A 637 -20.83 -33.81 -3.66
CA ILE A 637 -19.43 -33.94 -4.07
C ILE A 637 -18.56 -33.95 -2.82
N LYS A 638 -17.69 -34.95 -2.68
CA LYS A 638 -16.61 -34.95 -1.71
C LYS A 638 -15.31 -34.55 -2.38
N ASN A 639 -14.66 -33.50 -1.81
CA ASN A 639 -13.33 -33.03 -2.25
C ASN A 639 -12.21 -33.89 -1.68
#